data_c852ba9ad811251265b0873d623e3f17
#
_entry.id   c852ba9ad811251265b0873d623e3f17
#
_cell.length_a   1.000
_cell.length_b   1.000
_cell.length_c   1.000
_cell.angle_alpha   90.00
_cell.angle_beta   90.00
_cell.angle_gamma   90.00
#
_symmetry.space_group_name_H-M   'P 1'
#
loop_
_entity.id
_entity.type
_entity.pdbx_description
1 polymer ?
#
loop_
_entity_poly.entity_id
_entity_poly.type
_entity_poly.pdbx_seq_one_letter_code
_entity_poly.pdbx_strand_id
1 'polypeptide(L)'
;DEMALQASVELGCSSVVAWQAEHSISRWDGKEQKSLERWRQIAVAAMKQSQQAFLPDIEGPLSTSDLKPTGHGILLLPEAELPLSEFYLGATEYSLVVGPEGGIAQPEIEQLTASGFVAYRLGESVMRTSTAGPAAIAAIKTLRELW
;
A
#
# COMPACT_ATOMS: atom_id res chain seq x y z
N ASP A 1 2.16 -4.21 -8.78
CA ASP A 1 2.66 -5.56 -8.42
C ASP A 1 1.49 -6.47 -8.03
N GLU A 2 1.21 -7.47 -8.87
CA GLU A 2 0.07 -8.39 -8.68
C GLU A 2 0.24 -9.28 -7.44
N MET A 3 1.46 -9.64 -7.09
CA MET A 3 1.74 -10.42 -5.88
C MET A 3 1.44 -9.63 -4.61
N ALA A 4 1.81 -8.35 -4.58
CA ALA A 4 1.49 -7.47 -3.47
C ALA A 4 -0.02 -7.31 -3.30
N LEU A 5 -0.74 -7.12 -4.40
CA LEU A 5 -2.20 -7.03 -4.42
C LEU A 5 -2.84 -8.29 -3.84
N GLN A 6 -2.49 -9.46 -4.37
CA GLN A 6 -3.03 -10.74 -3.92
C GLN A 6 -2.81 -10.93 -2.41
N ALA A 7 -1.58 -10.80 -1.95
CA ALA A 7 -1.24 -10.97 -0.53
C ALA A 7 -1.93 -9.95 0.37
N SER A 8 -2.05 -8.69 -0.07
CA SER A 8 -2.77 -7.65 0.70
C SER A 8 -4.25 -7.97 0.85
N VAL A 9 -4.89 -8.50 -0.19
CA VAL A 9 -6.29 -8.96 -0.12
C VAL A 9 -6.42 -10.14 0.86
N GLU A 10 -5.54 -11.13 0.76
CA GLU A 10 -5.53 -12.28 1.69
C GLU A 10 -5.35 -11.84 3.14
N LEU A 11 -4.58 -10.80 3.39
CA LEU A 11 -4.40 -10.18 4.71
C LEU A 11 -5.57 -9.27 5.14
N GLY A 12 -6.60 -9.12 4.31
CA GLY A 12 -7.84 -8.42 4.65
C GLY A 12 -7.75 -6.91 4.57
N CYS A 13 -7.04 -6.35 3.60
CA CYS A 13 -7.17 -4.93 3.29
C CYS A 13 -8.56 -4.62 2.74
N SER A 14 -9.13 -3.47 3.09
CA SER A 14 -10.46 -3.04 2.65
C SER A 14 -10.45 -2.29 1.32
N SER A 15 -9.30 -1.76 0.92
CA SER A 15 -9.12 -1.02 -0.33
C SER A 15 -7.68 -1.16 -0.83
N VAL A 16 -7.51 -1.18 -2.14
CA VAL A 16 -6.21 -1.12 -2.80
C VAL A 16 -6.25 -0.08 -3.90
N VAL A 17 -5.28 0.83 -3.88
CA VAL A 17 -5.15 1.90 -4.85
C VAL A 17 -3.89 1.70 -5.68
N ALA A 18 -4.05 1.66 -7.00
CA ALA A 18 -2.91 1.69 -7.90
C ALA A 18 -2.33 3.10 -7.94
N TRP A 19 -1.07 3.24 -7.55
CA TRP A 19 -0.34 4.50 -7.57
C TRP A 19 0.65 4.54 -8.73
N GLN A 20 0.55 5.58 -9.55
CA GLN A 20 1.50 5.84 -10.64
C GLN A 20 2.59 6.79 -10.12
N ALA A 21 3.61 6.22 -9.45
CA ALA A 21 4.78 6.95 -9.00
C ALA A 21 5.73 7.30 -10.16
N GLU A 22 6.60 8.28 -9.96
CA GLU A 22 7.58 8.72 -10.97
C GLU A 22 8.50 7.57 -11.43
N HIS A 23 8.98 6.76 -10.50
CA HIS A 23 9.87 5.64 -10.78
C HIS A 23 9.14 4.31 -11.01
N SER A 24 7.83 4.32 -11.25
CA SER A 24 7.09 3.11 -11.59
C SER A 24 7.55 2.54 -12.93
N ILE A 25 7.97 1.26 -12.91
CA ILE A 25 8.39 0.54 -14.13
C ILE A 25 7.17 0.25 -15.00
N SER A 26 6.10 -0.26 -14.39
CA SER A 26 4.84 -0.53 -15.08
C SER A 26 3.98 0.73 -15.13
N ARG A 27 3.73 1.23 -16.32
CA ARG A 27 2.84 2.36 -16.54
C ARG A 27 1.52 1.88 -17.12
N TRP A 28 0.45 2.50 -16.67
CA TRP A 28 -0.90 2.15 -17.10
C TRP A 28 -1.43 3.02 -18.25
N ASP A 29 -0.63 3.98 -18.71
CA ASP A 29 -0.99 4.96 -19.74
C ASP A 29 -1.71 4.29 -20.94
N GLY A 30 -2.98 4.65 -21.14
CA GLY A 30 -3.84 4.08 -22.18
C GLY A 30 -4.32 2.65 -21.95
N LYS A 31 -4.06 2.07 -20.77
CA LYS A 31 -4.46 0.70 -20.38
C LYS A 31 -5.15 0.64 -19.02
N GLU A 32 -5.55 1.77 -18.48
CA GLU A 32 -6.04 1.93 -17.11
C GLU A 32 -7.20 0.99 -16.81
N GLN A 33 -8.22 1.00 -17.68
CA GLN A 33 -9.40 0.16 -17.50
C GLN A 33 -9.08 -1.35 -17.55
N LYS A 34 -8.23 -1.77 -18.48
CA LYS A 34 -7.80 -3.17 -18.60
C LYS A 34 -6.98 -3.61 -17.39
N SER A 35 -6.10 -2.75 -16.90
CA SER A 35 -5.27 -3.02 -15.73
C SER A 35 -6.09 -3.09 -14.44
N LEU A 36 -7.06 -2.19 -14.27
CA LEU A 36 -8.01 -2.24 -13.14
C LEU A 36 -8.86 -3.51 -13.17
N GLU A 37 -9.36 -3.90 -14.33
CA GLU A 37 -10.14 -5.13 -14.47
C GLU A 37 -9.30 -6.35 -14.10
N ARG A 38 -8.04 -6.39 -14.53
CA ARG A 38 -7.09 -7.44 -14.14
C ARG A 38 -6.90 -7.48 -12.62
N TRP A 39 -6.72 -6.33 -11.98
CA TRP A 39 -6.57 -6.23 -10.54
C TRP A 39 -7.83 -6.68 -9.79
N ARG A 40 -9.01 -6.33 -10.30
CA ARG A 40 -10.29 -6.82 -9.72
C ARG A 40 -10.41 -8.33 -9.80
N GLN A 41 -10.02 -8.94 -10.92
CA GLN A 41 -10.03 -10.41 -11.06
C GLN A 41 -9.08 -11.08 -10.07
N ILE A 42 -7.89 -10.54 -9.86
CA ILE A 42 -6.94 -11.04 -8.86
C ILE A 42 -7.52 -10.90 -7.45
N ALA A 43 -8.11 -9.76 -7.13
CA ALA A 43 -8.73 -9.51 -5.83
C ALA A 43 -9.89 -10.48 -5.56
N VAL A 44 -10.75 -10.75 -6.54
CA VAL A 44 -11.84 -11.74 -6.44
C VAL A 44 -11.30 -13.13 -6.18
N ALA A 45 -10.26 -13.55 -6.88
CA ALA A 45 -9.64 -14.85 -6.68
C ALA A 45 -9.02 -14.98 -5.27
N ALA A 46 -8.29 -13.95 -4.82
CA ALA A 46 -7.68 -13.91 -3.50
C ALA A 46 -8.73 -13.89 -2.38
N MET A 47 -9.80 -13.10 -2.52
CA MET A 47 -10.92 -13.05 -1.59
C MET A 47 -11.57 -14.45 -1.42
N LYS A 48 -11.85 -15.14 -2.52
CA LYS A 48 -12.45 -16.48 -2.50
C LYS A 48 -11.53 -17.50 -1.84
N GLN A 49 -10.25 -17.48 -2.20
CA GLN A 49 -9.24 -18.40 -1.65
C GLN A 49 -9.07 -18.21 -0.15
N SER A 50 -9.06 -16.97 0.33
CA SER A 50 -8.92 -16.60 1.75
C SER A 50 -10.24 -16.63 2.54
N GLN A 51 -11.35 -17.02 1.90
CA GLN A 51 -12.70 -17.14 2.50
C GLN A 51 -13.21 -15.83 3.13
N GLN A 52 -12.84 -14.69 2.56
CA GLN A 52 -13.32 -13.41 3.03
C GLN A 52 -14.72 -13.11 2.50
N ALA A 53 -15.53 -12.43 3.33
CA ALA A 53 -16.91 -12.08 2.98
C ALA A 53 -17.04 -10.86 2.08
N PHE A 54 -16.00 -10.00 2.03
CA PHE A 54 -16.03 -8.73 1.33
C PHE A 54 -14.87 -8.61 0.34
N LEU A 55 -15.20 -8.09 -0.85
CA LEU A 55 -14.19 -7.72 -1.84
C LEU A 55 -13.67 -6.32 -1.50
N PRO A 56 -12.33 -6.11 -1.47
CA PRO A 56 -11.79 -4.77 -1.30
C PRO A 56 -12.10 -3.88 -2.51
N ASP A 57 -12.23 -2.58 -2.28
CA ASP A 57 -12.32 -1.60 -3.35
C ASP A 57 -10.98 -1.52 -4.10
N ILE A 58 -11.05 -1.53 -5.43
CA ILE A 58 -9.87 -1.44 -6.31
C ILE A 58 -9.98 -0.17 -7.14
N GLU A 59 -9.08 0.75 -6.92
CA GLU A 59 -9.08 2.09 -7.52
C GLU A 59 -7.75 2.42 -8.21
N GLY A 60 -7.77 3.47 -9.01
CA GLY A 60 -6.61 4.06 -9.66
C GLY A 60 -6.60 3.91 -11.18
N PRO A 61 -5.50 4.24 -11.83
CA PRO A 61 -4.27 4.75 -11.21
C PRO A 61 -4.44 6.19 -10.71
N LEU A 62 -3.90 6.47 -9.53
CA LEU A 62 -3.84 7.83 -8.98
C LEU A 62 -2.43 8.41 -9.09
N SER A 63 -2.35 9.72 -9.26
CA SER A 63 -1.09 10.46 -9.15
C SER A 63 -0.74 10.67 -7.67
N THR A 64 0.49 11.06 -7.39
CA THR A 64 0.96 11.36 -6.04
C THR A 64 0.15 12.48 -5.39
N SER A 65 -0.27 13.49 -6.16
CA SER A 65 -1.10 14.61 -5.68
C SER A 65 -2.51 14.19 -5.24
N ASP A 66 -3.01 13.09 -5.77
CA ASP A 66 -4.36 12.59 -5.47
C ASP A 66 -4.39 11.65 -4.26
N LEU A 67 -3.22 11.19 -3.81
CA LEU A 67 -3.12 10.32 -2.64
C LEU A 67 -3.33 11.12 -1.36
N LYS A 68 -4.36 10.74 -0.60
CA LYS A 68 -4.69 11.28 0.71
C LYS A 68 -4.90 10.13 1.69
N PRO A 69 -4.36 10.21 2.91
CA PRO A 69 -4.61 9.17 3.90
C PRO A 69 -6.05 9.22 4.39
N THR A 70 -6.64 8.05 4.56
CA THR A 70 -7.82 7.84 5.39
C THR A 70 -7.31 7.28 6.73
N GLY A 71 -7.67 7.93 7.83
CA GLY A 71 -7.11 7.59 9.13
C GLY A 71 -5.62 7.95 9.26
N HIS A 72 -4.83 7.07 9.85
CA HIS A 72 -3.39 7.30 9.98
C HIS A 72 -2.64 6.89 8.71
N GLY A 73 -1.95 7.84 8.08
CA GLY A 73 -1.17 7.62 6.88
C GLY A 73 0.25 7.12 7.18
N ILE A 74 0.61 5.99 6.62
CA ILE A 74 1.92 5.35 6.75
C ILE A 74 2.60 5.33 5.38
N LEU A 75 3.78 5.94 5.29
CA LEU A 75 4.65 5.89 4.13
C LEU A 75 5.85 5.00 4.46
N LEU A 76 5.97 3.86 3.77
CA LEU A 76 7.14 3.00 3.97
C LEU A 76 8.35 3.54 3.22
N LEU A 77 9.37 3.91 3.98
CA LEU A 77 10.67 4.35 3.46
C LEU A 77 11.79 3.63 4.20
N PRO A 78 12.73 2.97 3.48
CA PRO A 78 13.86 2.28 4.13
C PRO A 78 14.73 3.21 4.98
N GLU A 79 14.87 4.47 4.56
CA GLU A 79 15.67 5.50 5.23
C GLU A 79 14.91 6.31 6.31
N ALA A 80 13.67 5.98 6.61
CA ALA A 80 12.91 6.68 7.65
C ALA A 80 13.55 6.52 9.03
N GLU A 81 13.51 7.58 9.84
CA GLU A 81 14.03 7.56 11.21
C GLU A 81 13.19 6.70 12.15
N LEU A 82 11.87 6.73 12.01
CA LEU A 82 10.94 5.99 12.85
C LEU A 82 10.78 4.54 12.38
N PRO A 83 10.95 3.54 13.25
CA PRO A 83 10.56 2.17 12.92
C PRO A 83 9.04 2.03 12.89
N LEU A 84 8.52 1.10 12.08
CA LEU A 84 7.07 0.86 11.99
C LEU A 84 6.45 0.48 13.34
N SER A 85 7.22 -0.12 14.26
CA SER A 85 6.75 -0.45 15.61
C SER A 85 6.31 0.78 16.44
N GLU A 86 6.68 1.98 16.02
CA GLU A 86 6.31 3.24 16.69
C GLU A 86 5.12 3.95 16.01
N PHE A 87 4.40 3.29 15.09
CA PHE A 87 3.25 3.93 14.46
C PHE A 87 2.12 4.20 15.46
N TYR A 88 1.29 5.19 15.11
CA TYR A 88 0.18 5.59 15.96
C TYR A 88 -0.91 4.49 16.03
N LEU A 89 -1.12 3.93 17.22
CA LEU A 89 -2.06 2.83 17.46
C LEU A 89 -3.53 3.29 17.64
N GLY A 90 -3.77 4.57 17.82
CA GLY A 90 -5.10 5.12 18.17
C GLY A 90 -6.05 5.35 17.01
N ALA A 91 -5.61 5.15 15.76
CA ALA A 91 -6.46 5.31 14.59
C ALA A 91 -7.40 4.11 14.42
N THR A 92 -8.57 4.35 13.84
CA THR A 92 -9.51 3.28 13.44
C THR A 92 -9.20 2.74 12.05
N GLU A 93 -8.54 3.54 11.22
CA GLU A 93 -8.15 3.21 9.86
C GLU A 93 -6.68 3.57 9.62
N TYR A 94 -6.06 2.83 8.72
CA TYR A 94 -4.67 3.02 8.32
C TYR A 94 -4.55 2.99 6.80
N SER A 95 -3.85 3.99 6.26
CA SER A 95 -3.51 4.06 4.83
C SER A 95 -2.01 3.82 4.66
N LEU A 96 -1.64 2.81 3.89
CA LEU A 96 -0.26 2.41 3.69
C LEU A 96 0.19 2.71 2.26
N VAL A 97 1.26 3.48 2.10
CA VAL A 97 1.92 3.73 0.81
C VAL A 97 3.21 2.93 0.73
N VAL A 98 3.32 2.17 -0.34
CA VAL A 98 4.51 1.36 -0.66
C VAL A 98 5.04 1.82 -2.02
N GLY A 99 6.30 2.17 -2.09
CA GLY A 99 6.94 2.64 -3.32
C GLY A 99 7.21 1.54 -4.34
N PRO A 100 7.45 1.93 -5.60
CA PRO A 100 7.90 1.03 -6.64
C PRO A 100 9.33 0.55 -6.40
N GLU A 101 9.78 -0.43 -7.17
CA GLU A 101 11.13 -0.99 -7.10
C GLU A 101 12.23 0.06 -7.33
N GLY A 102 11.94 1.11 -8.11
CA GLY A 102 12.83 2.24 -8.34
C GLY A 102 12.90 3.26 -7.20
N GLY A 103 12.16 3.03 -6.11
CA GLY A 103 12.06 3.94 -4.97
C GLY A 103 11.09 5.10 -5.22
N ILE A 104 10.90 5.91 -4.20
CA ILE A 104 10.03 7.10 -4.25
C ILE A 104 10.91 8.33 -4.46
N ALA A 105 10.56 9.17 -5.45
CA ALA A 105 11.29 10.39 -5.71
C ALA A 105 11.13 11.39 -4.54
N GLN A 106 12.18 12.16 -4.26
CA GLN A 106 12.15 13.12 -3.14
C GLN A 106 10.97 14.12 -3.20
N PRO A 107 10.60 14.69 -4.36
CA PRO A 107 9.41 15.53 -4.43
C PRO A 107 8.10 14.81 -4.07
N GLU A 108 7.99 13.53 -4.38
CA GLU A 108 6.82 12.72 -4.03
C GLU A 108 6.76 12.44 -2.52
N ILE A 109 7.92 12.17 -1.89
CA ILE A 109 8.02 12.01 -0.43
C ILE A 109 7.54 13.29 0.27
N GLU A 110 8.00 14.44 -0.18
CA GLU A 110 7.60 15.75 0.35
C GLU A 110 6.09 15.97 0.18
N GLN A 111 5.54 15.65 -0.98
CA GLN A 111 4.13 15.79 -1.27
C GLN A 111 3.24 14.86 -0.43
N LEU A 112 3.63 13.61 -0.28
CA LEU A 112 2.94 12.63 0.57
C LEU A 112 3.00 13.04 2.05
N THR A 113 4.16 13.49 2.53
CA THR A 113 4.31 14.00 3.90
C THR A 113 3.43 15.23 4.13
N ALA A 114 3.40 16.17 3.19
CA ALA A 114 2.53 17.35 3.27
C ALA A 114 1.03 16.99 3.27
N SER A 115 0.66 15.88 2.65
CA SER A 115 -0.75 15.40 2.65
C SER A 115 -1.12 14.58 3.87
N GLY A 116 -0.20 14.33 4.82
CA GLY A 116 -0.48 13.71 6.11
C GLY A 116 0.08 12.30 6.31
N PHE A 117 0.85 11.78 5.35
CA PHE A 117 1.57 10.51 5.56
C PHE A 117 2.80 10.71 6.43
N VAL A 118 3.04 9.79 7.36
CA VAL A 118 4.23 9.74 8.21
C VAL A 118 5.14 8.62 7.72
N ALA A 119 6.43 8.91 7.57
CA ALA A 119 7.41 7.95 7.10
C ALA A 119 7.85 6.98 8.22
N TYR A 120 7.83 5.68 7.90
CA TYR A 120 8.33 4.63 8.79
C TYR A 120 9.20 3.65 7.99
N ARG A 121 10.22 3.10 8.63
CA ARG A 121 10.99 1.99 8.08
C ARG A 121 10.46 0.65 8.59
N LEU A 122 10.47 -0.35 7.72
CA LEU A 122 10.09 -1.71 8.03
C LEU A 122 11.36 -2.60 8.10
N GLY A 123 11.98 -2.62 9.27
CA GLY A 123 13.24 -3.32 9.48
C GLY A 123 14.46 -2.58 8.94
N GLU A 124 15.61 -3.25 8.91
CA GLU A 124 16.89 -2.69 8.46
C GLU A 124 17.22 -3.05 7.00
N SER A 125 16.59 -4.09 6.48
CA SER A 125 16.77 -4.54 5.09
C SER A 125 15.76 -3.90 4.15
N VAL A 126 16.19 -3.62 2.92
CA VAL A 126 15.29 -3.16 1.86
C VAL A 126 14.48 -4.36 1.34
N MET A 127 13.17 -4.31 1.53
CA MET A 127 12.25 -5.33 1.02
C MET A 127 11.76 -4.95 -0.39
N ARG A 128 11.47 -5.97 -1.19
CA ARG A 128 10.77 -5.74 -2.46
C ARG A 128 9.36 -5.20 -2.22
N THR A 129 8.83 -4.44 -3.16
CA THR A 129 7.44 -3.92 -3.13
C THR A 129 6.42 -5.04 -2.85
N SER A 130 6.61 -6.21 -3.47
CA SER A 130 5.75 -7.39 -3.27
C SER A 130 5.75 -7.93 -1.84
N THR A 131 6.79 -7.66 -1.06
CA THR A 131 6.97 -8.13 0.32
C THR A 131 6.64 -7.04 1.34
N ALA A 132 7.07 -5.82 1.09
CA ALA A 132 7.00 -4.71 2.07
C ALA A 132 5.54 -4.39 2.47
N GLY A 133 4.64 -4.28 1.50
CA GLY A 133 3.23 -4.01 1.76
C GLY A 133 2.56 -5.08 2.64
N PRO A 134 2.56 -6.35 2.21
CA PRO A 134 2.00 -7.45 3.01
C PRO A 134 2.62 -7.58 4.40
N ALA A 135 3.96 -7.44 4.52
CA ALA A 135 4.65 -7.49 5.81
C ALA A 135 4.20 -6.36 6.75
N ALA A 136 4.06 -5.14 6.23
CA ALA A 136 3.57 -4.02 7.01
C ALA A 136 2.11 -4.21 7.45
N ILE A 137 1.24 -4.70 6.56
CA ILE A 137 -0.16 -5.01 6.91
C ILE A 137 -0.22 -6.03 8.04
N ALA A 138 0.55 -7.12 7.94
CA ALA A 138 0.61 -8.15 8.97
C ALA A 138 1.11 -7.59 10.32
N ALA A 139 2.15 -6.76 10.29
CA ALA A 139 2.69 -6.11 11.49
C ALA A 139 1.66 -5.16 12.14
N ILE A 140 0.99 -4.31 11.36
CA ILE A 140 -0.05 -3.41 11.83
C ILE A 140 -1.20 -4.19 12.48
N LYS A 141 -1.69 -5.24 11.82
CA LYS A 141 -2.79 -6.06 12.33
C LYS A 141 -2.43 -6.76 13.63
N THR A 142 -1.20 -7.31 13.72
CA THR A 142 -0.71 -7.94 14.94
C THR A 142 -0.61 -6.94 16.10
N LEU A 143 0.00 -5.79 15.87
CA LEU A 143 0.17 -4.75 16.89
C LEU A 143 -1.17 -4.12 17.31
N ARG A 144 -2.16 -4.14 16.45
CA ARG A 144 -3.53 -3.67 16.72
C ARG A 144 -4.47 -4.75 17.20
N GLU A 145 -4.00 -5.99 17.35
CA GLU A 145 -4.84 -7.14 17.77
C GLU A 145 -6.10 -7.31 16.89
N LEU A 146 -5.93 -7.16 15.56
CA LEU A 146 -7.04 -7.16 14.59
C LEU A 146 -7.30 -8.54 13.95
N TRP A 147 -6.65 -9.56 14.41
CA TRP A 147 -6.83 -10.93 13.97
C TRP A 147 -6.54 -12.01 15.02
#